data_ea2e9068fe9b2a9f08f0035912f232cd
#
_entry.id   ea2e9068fe9b2a9f08f0035912f232cd
#
_cell.length_a   1.000
_cell.length_b   1.000
_cell.length_c   1.000
_cell.angle_alpha   90.00
_cell.angle_beta   90.00
_cell.angle_gamma   90.00
#
_symmetry.space_group_name_H-M   'P 1'
#
loop_
_entity.id
_entity.type
_entity.pdbx_description
1 polymer ?
#
loop_
_entity_poly.entity_id
_entity_poly.type
_entity_poly.pdbx_seq_one_letter_code
_entity_poly.pdbx_strand_id
1 'polypeptide(L)'
;MARVLVVGGAGYIGGWLTDKTVEAGHEVRVYDLLLYEERYLKGVEFVAGDVLDFERLHPHLDWADTVVWLAALVGDPACALNPGVTRKINVDTIDWLCRTFEGRIIFPSTCSVYGANDELLDENGATEPLSLYAEGKLEAESVIMRRRPDSLIFRLATLAGVGDSYSRIRMDLVVNLLVMRAKLVGHLQVFGGEQYRPMLHVRDVATAIVPQIDGDASGIFNLGAENDTIAAIAERIVERVGAGEIERVDVPFQDTRNYKVSFDRVEQELGFKPEFTVDDAIDQVAWLIDNGRVKDMSLATFSNLHSLRPYLCPEEIPLGREIRRPHSLSRHAGPR
;
A
#
# COMPACT_ATOMS: atom_id res chain seq x y z
N MET A 1 23.08 13.32 -1.21
CA MET A 1 22.80 12.40 -2.34
C MET A 1 23.07 10.97 -1.86
N ALA A 2 22.04 10.17 -1.75
CA ALA A 2 22.10 8.78 -1.29
C ALA A 2 21.77 7.80 -2.43
N ARG A 3 22.23 6.56 -2.28
CA ARG A 3 21.82 5.43 -3.12
C ARG A 3 20.61 4.78 -2.46
N VAL A 4 19.46 4.84 -3.13
CA VAL A 4 18.18 4.42 -2.57
C VAL A 4 17.69 3.17 -3.27
N LEU A 5 17.54 2.08 -2.52
CA LEU A 5 16.90 0.86 -3.00
C LEU A 5 15.40 0.91 -2.64
N VAL A 6 14.54 0.95 -3.65
CA VAL A 6 13.09 0.87 -3.48
C VAL A 6 12.64 -0.56 -3.77
N VAL A 7 12.40 -1.33 -2.72
CA VAL A 7 11.93 -2.72 -2.81
C VAL A 7 10.41 -2.73 -2.91
N GLY A 8 9.88 -3.23 -4.02
CA GLY A 8 8.45 -3.10 -4.36
C GLY A 8 8.13 -1.80 -5.12
N GLY A 9 9.14 -1.21 -5.78
CA GLY A 9 9.04 0.11 -6.40
C GLY A 9 8.23 0.18 -7.71
N ALA A 10 7.85 -0.95 -8.30
CA ALA A 10 6.93 -0.97 -9.44
C ALA A 10 5.44 -0.96 -9.02
N GLY A 11 5.16 -0.92 -7.72
CA GLY A 11 3.82 -0.90 -7.16
C GLY A 11 3.17 0.48 -7.15
N TYR A 12 2.00 0.55 -6.52
CA TYR A 12 1.11 1.73 -6.47
C TYR A 12 1.75 2.97 -5.82
N ILE A 13 2.52 2.78 -4.72
CA ILE A 13 3.26 3.87 -4.07
C ILE A 13 4.57 4.14 -4.80
N GLY A 14 5.25 3.05 -5.22
CA GLY A 14 6.64 3.09 -5.69
C GLY A 14 6.85 3.93 -6.95
N GLY A 15 5.85 4.01 -7.83
CA GLY A 15 5.96 4.80 -9.04
C GLY A 15 6.24 6.27 -8.78
N TRP A 16 5.38 6.94 -8.03
CA TRP A 16 5.56 8.35 -7.68
C TRP A 16 6.74 8.59 -6.75
N LEU A 17 6.95 7.69 -5.79
CA LEU A 17 8.12 7.74 -4.90
C LEU A 17 9.43 7.71 -5.67
N THR A 18 9.57 6.81 -6.66
CA THR A 18 10.76 6.72 -7.50
C THR A 18 11.06 8.03 -8.20
N ASP A 19 10.05 8.65 -8.84
CA ASP A 19 10.22 9.91 -9.54
C ASP A 19 10.65 11.02 -8.58
N LYS A 20 9.99 11.16 -7.45
CA LYS A 20 10.31 12.19 -6.45
C LYS A 20 11.69 12.00 -5.82
N THR A 21 12.12 10.75 -5.65
CA THR A 21 13.45 10.44 -5.14
C THR A 21 14.55 10.84 -6.14
N VAL A 22 14.31 10.58 -7.43
CA VAL A 22 15.22 11.05 -8.51
C VAL A 22 15.23 12.58 -8.62
N GLU A 23 14.06 13.22 -8.57
CA GLU A 23 13.94 14.68 -8.60
C GLU A 23 14.69 15.35 -7.42
N ALA A 24 14.73 14.71 -6.26
CA ALA A 24 15.51 15.13 -5.10
C ALA A 24 17.03 14.92 -5.25
N GLY A 25 17.48 14.33 -6.35
CA GLY A 25 18.90 14.15 -6.67
C GLY A 25 19.53 12.89 -6.09
N HIS A 26 18.73 11.90 -5.68
CA HIS A 26 19.23 10.60 -5.23
C HIS A 26 19.43 9.62 -6.40
N GLU A 27 20.34 8.67 -6.24
CA GLU A 27 20.48 7.55 -7.16
C GLU A 27 19.51 6.44 -6.76
N VAL A 28 18.64 6.00 -7.68
CA VAL A 28 17.55 5.07 -7.37
C VAL A 28 17.71 3.76 -8.12
N ARG A 29 17.55 2.67 -7.38
CA ARG A 29 17.39 1.32 -7.92
C ARG A 29 16.07 0.75 -7.44
N VAL A 30 15.28 0.20 -8.36
CA VAL A 30 14.02 -0.47 -8.06
C VAL A 30 14.22 -1.98 -8.11
N TYR A 31 13.84 -2.69 -7.06
CA TYR A 31 13.79 -4.15 -7.00
C TYR A 31 12.32 -4.57 -6.87
N ASP A 32 11.79 -5.29 -7.85
CA ASP A 32 10.38 -5.67 -7.89
C ASP A 32 10.16 -6.96 -8.68
N LEU A 33 9.14 -7.70 -8.33
CA LEU A 33 8.73 -8.91 -9.03
C LEU A 33 7.92 -8.63 -10.31
N LEU A 34 7.38 -7.41 -10.44
CA LEU A 34 6.52 -6.97 -11.54
C LEU A 34 5.25 -7.83 -11.71
N LEU A 35 4.55 -8.07 -10.58
CA LEU A 35 3.37 -8.94 -10.55
C LEU A 35 2.14 -8.37 -11.26
N TYR A 36 2.03 -7.06 -11.32
CA TYR A 36 0.83 -6.36 -11.77
C TYR A 36 1.00 -5.68 -13.13
N GLU A 37 2.24 -5.55 -13.59
CA GLU A 37 2.60 -4.88 -14.83
C GLU A 37 3.46 -5.80 -15.71
N GLU A 38 3.38 -5.63 -17.02
CA GLU A 38 4.19 -6.42 -17.96
C GLU A 38 5.59 -5.84 -18.14
N ARG A 39 5.76 -4.54 -17.92
CA ARG A 39 7.00 -3.80 -18.17
C ARG A 39 7.20 -2.71 -17.12
N TYR A 40 8.45 -2.47 -16.79
CA TYR A 40 8.84 -1.29 -16.05
C TYR A 40 9.28 -0.20 -17.03
N LEU A 41 8.65 0.99 -16.98
CA LEU A 41 8.78 2.02 -18.01
C LEU A 41 9.55 3.27 -17.54
N LYS A 42 10.12 3.26 -16.33
CA LYS A 42 10.87 4.40 -15.79
C LYS A 42 12.35 4.31 -16.09
N GLY A 43 13.01 5.47 -16.23
CA GLY A 43 14.43 5.61 -16.58
C GLY A 43 15.42 5.41 -15.43
N VAL A 44 15.08 4.55 -14.45
CA VAL A 44 15.95 4.19 -13.32
C VAL A 44 16.39 2.73 -13.45
N GLU A 45 17.44 2.35 -12.74
CA GLU A 45 17.87 0.95 -12.69
C GLU A 45 16.76 0.06 -12.12
N PHE A 46 16.34 -0.92 -12.90
CA PHE A 46 15.31 -1.89 -12.52
C PHE A 46 15.89 -3.31 -12.44
N VAL A 47 15.69 -3.94 -11.31
CA VAL A 47 16.08 -5.33 -11.05
C VAL A 47 14.82 -6.16 -10.84
N ALA A 48 14.53 -7.04 -11.77
CA ALA A 48 13.45 -8.02 -11.62
C ALA A 48 13.85 -9.09 -10.60
N GLY A 49 13.15 -9.17 -9.47
CA GLY A 49 13.49 -10.14 -8.43
C GLY A 49 12.38 -10.28 -7.37
N ASP A 50 12.45 -11.39 -6.68
CA ASP A 50 11.54 -11.73 -5.59
C ASP A 50 12.20 -11.45 -4.24
N VAL A 51 11.45 -10.84 -3.31
CA VAL A 51 11.94 -10.53 -1.95
C VAL A 51 12.26 -11.79 -1.13
N LEU A 52 11.79 -12.96 -1.55
CA LEU A 52 12.15 -14.26 -0.95
C LEU A 52 13.44 -14.86 -1.52
N ASP A 53 13.99 -14.27 -2.59
CA ASP A 53 15.29 -14.65 -3.14
C ASP A 53 16.39 -13.77 -2.50
N PHE A 54 16.77 -14.15 -1.29
CA PHE A 54 17.72 -13.40 -0.48
C PHE A 54 19.13 -13.31 -1.12
N GLU A 55 19.55 -14.36 -1.81
CA GLU A 55 20.85 -14.36 -2.49
C GLU A 55 20.90 -13.31 -3.60
N ARG A 56 19.80 -13.19 -4.35
CA ARG A 56 19.67 -12.19 -5.41
C ARG A 56 19.49 -10.78 -4.88
N LEU A 57 18.76 -10.61 -3.77
CA LEU A 57 18.48 -9.28 -3.18
C LEU A 57 19.69 -8.70 -2.45
N HIS A 58 20.51 -9.53 -1.80
CA HIS A 58 21.63 -9.12 -0.94
C HIS A 58 22.60 -8.12 -1.61
N PRO A 59 23.13 -8.35 -2.85
CA PRO A 59 24.04 -7.40 -3.47
C PRO A 59 23.44 -6.00 -3.71
N HIS A 60 22.12 -5.90 -3.76
CA HIS A 60 21.43 -4.62 -3.90
C HIS A 60 21.30 -3.90 -2.57
N LEU A 61 21.25 -4.62 -1.44
CA LEU A 61 21.38 -4.05 -0.11
C LEU A 61 22.79 -3.48 0.11
N ASP A 62 23.83 -4.22 -0.27
CA ASP A 62 25.22 -3.76 -0.15
C ASP A 62 25.49 -2.46 -0.94
N TRP A 63 24.77 -2.27 -2.03
CA TRP A 63 24.87 -1.06 -2.83
C TRP A 63 24.16 0.14 -2.17
N ALA A 64 23.08 -0.08 -1.40
CA ALA A 64 22.19 0.98 -0.92
C ALA A 64 22.71 1.66 0.35
N ASP A 65 22.48 2.96 0.46
CA ASP A 65 22.63 3.72 1.71
C ASP A 65 21.30 3.74 2.48
N THR A 66 20.18 3.77 1.72
CA THR A 66 18.82 3.76 2.27
C THR A 66 17.95 2.74 1.53
N VAL A 67 17.16 1.98 2.29
CA VAL A 67 16.14 1.07 1.77
C VAL A 67 14.76 1.60 2.10
N VAL A 68 13.92 1.80 1.08
CA VAL A 68 12.48 2.00 1.25
C VAL A 68 11.78 0.69 0.90
N TRP A 69 11.19 0.02 1.91
CA TRP A 69 10.63 -1.31 1.72
C TRP A 69 9.12 -1.26 1.55
N LEU A 70 8.66 -1.26 0.29
CA LEU A 70 7.24 -1.24 -0.09
C LEU A 70 6.67 -2.65 -0.38
N ALA A 71 7.54 -3.62 -0.65
CA ALA A 71 7.12 -4.97 -1.03
C ALA A 71 6.35 -5.64 0.09
N ALA A 72 5.11 -6.04 -0.20
CA ALA A 72 4.23 -6.76 0.70
C ALA A 72 3.07 -7.39 -0.06
N LEU A 73 2.49 -8.44 0.49
CA LEU A 73 1.10 -8.80 0.18
C LEU A 73 0.19 -7.82 0.94
N VAL A 74 -0.70 -7.15 0.23
CA VAL A 74 -1.52 -6.06 0.76
C VAL A 74 -3.00 -6.30 0.54
N GLY A 75 -3.81 -6.00 1.56
CA GLY A 75 -5.26 -6.16 1.58
C GLY A 75 -5.69 -7.45 2.27
N ASP A 76 -6.65 -7.32 3.18
CA ASP A 76 -7.08 -8.42 4.07
C ASP A 76 -7.52 -9.67 3.30
N PRO A 77 -8.37 -9.57 2.24
CA PRO A 77 -8.78 -10.76 1.48
C PRO A 77 -7.61 -11.43 0.74
N ALA A 78 -6.65 -10.64 0.25
CA ALA A 78 -5.50 -11.18 -0.48
C ALA A 78 -4.52 -11.89 0.47
N CYS A 79 -4.27 -11.33 1.65
CA CYS A 79 -3.42 -11.94 2.68
C CYS A 79 -4.02 -13.25 3.22
N ALA A 80 -5.34 -13.33 3.30
CA ALA A 80 -6.05 -14.52 3.76
C ALA A 80 -5.99 -15.71 2.78
N LEU A 81 -5.67 -15.48 1.50
CA LEU A 81 -5.55 -16.55 0.51
C LEU A 81 -4.48 -17.59 0.89
N ASN A 82 -3.36 -17.13 1.41
CA ASN A 82 -2.27 -18.01 1.88
C ASN A 82 -1.53 -17.36 3.06
N PRO A 83 -1.98 -17.64 4.30
CA PRO A 83 -1.37 -17.04 5.49
C PRO A 83 0.12 -17.34 5.65
N GLY A 84 0.57 -18.53 5.25
CA GLY A 84 1.98 -18.92 5.33
C GLY A 84 2.88 -18.11 4.40
N VAL A 85 2.45 -17.89 3.17
CA VAL A 85 3.17 -17.04 2.20
C VAL A 85 3.10 -15.57 2.62
N THR A 86 1.94 -15.12 3.12
CA THR A 86 1.77 -13.77 3.64
C THR A 86 2.76 -13.49 4.75
N ARG A 87 2.91 -14.38 5.74
CA ARG A 87 3.88 -14.24 6.82
C ARG A 87 5.31 -14.17 6.30
N LYS A 88 5.68 -15.08 5.38
CA LYS A 88 7.03 -15.08 4.79
C LYS A 88 7.37 -13.76 4.13
N ILE A 89 6.43 -13.22 3.32
CA ILE A 89 6.67 -11.97 2.57
C ILE A 89 6.61 -10.73 3.49
N ASN A 90 5.64 -10.68 4.41
CA ASN A 90 5.39 -9.46 5.18
C ASN A 90 6.19 -9.37 6.48
N VAL A 91 6.68 -10.50 7.02
CA VAL A 91 7.38 -10.53 8.31
C VAL A 91 8.79 -11.09 8.20
N ASP A 92 8.94 -12.31 7.61
CA ASP A 92 10.24 -12.99 7.64
C ASP A 92 11.28 -12.25 6.79
N THR A 93 10.86 -11.62 5.67
CA THR A 93 11.75 -10.77 4.85
C THR A 93 12.23 -9.53 5.63
N ILE A 94 11.38 -8.97 6.49
CA ILE A 94 11.73 -7.81 7.31
C ILE A 94 12.71 -8.21 8.42
N ASP A 95 12.53 -9.37 9.04
CA ASP A 95 13.49 -9.89 10.01
C ASP A 95 14.85 -10.15 9.37
N TRP A 96 14.88 -10.70 8.15
CA TRP A 96 16.10 -10.87 7.36
C TRP A 96 16.73 -9.52 6.99
N LEU A 97 15.96 -8.55 6.47
CA LEU A 97 16.44 -7.20 6.18
C LEU A 97 17.14 -6.57 7.39
N CYS A 98 16.48 -6.60 8.55
CA CYS A 98 17.00 -6.00 9.78
C CYS A 98 18.28 -6.68 10.30
N ARG A 99 18.56 -7.92 9.92
CA ARG A 99 19.81 -8.65 10.27
C ARG A 99 20.92 -8.39 9.28
N THR A 100 20.60 -8.04 8.05
CA THR A 100 21.53 -8.05 6.92
C THR A 100 21.95 -6.64 6.54
N PHE A 101 21.03 -5.68 6.63
CA PHE A 101 21.25 -4.32 6.17
C PHE A 101 21.61 -3.36 7.31
N GLU A 102 22.73 -2.65 7.16
CA GLU A 102 23.26 -1.71 8.14
C GLU A 102 22.83 -0.25 7.87
N GLY A 103 22.37 0.07 6.65
CA GLY A 103 21.95 1.42 6.25
C GLY A 103 20.57 1.80 6.78
N ARG A 104 20.06 2.94 6.34
CA ARG A 104 18.78 3.49 6.77
C ARG A 104 17.59 2.68 6.24
N ILE A 105 16.64 2.35 7.10
CA ILE A 105 15.39 1.66 6.72
C ILE A 105 14.21 2.62 6.88
N ILE A 106 13.41 2.77 5.83
CA ILE A 106 12.10 3.43 5.85
C ILE A 106 11.04 2.39 5.49
N PHE A 107 10.10 2.17 6.42
CA PHE A 107 9.10 1.10 6.31
C PHE A 107 7.68 1.64 6.36
N PRO A 108 6.92 1.58 5.28
CA PRO A 108 5.48 1.83 5.29
C PRO A 108 4.71 0.68 5.94
N SER A 109 4.12 0.97 7.09
CA SER A 109 3.16 0.17 7.81
C SER A 109 1.73 0.64 7.52
N THR A 110 0.80 0.49 8.44
CA THR A 110 -0.62 0.80 8.22
C THR A 110 -1.32 1.23 9.51
N CYS A 111 -2.21 2.21 9.45
CA CYS A 111 -3.11 2.54 10.55
C CYS A 111 -4.12 1.42 10.86
N SER A 112 -4.26 0.42 9.98
CA SER A 112 -5.13 -0.74 10.28
C SER A 112 -4.68 -1.55 11.50
N VAL A 113 -3.47 -1.33 12.00
CA VAL A 113 -2.98 -1.92 13.26
C VAL A 113 -3.80 -1.50 14.49
N TYR A 114 -4.51 -0.38 14.41
CA TYR A 114 -5.36 0.12 15.50
C TYR A 114 -6.69 -0.62 15.66
N GLY A 115 -7.16 -1.31 14.60
CA GLY A 115 -8.35 -2.15 14.64
C GLY A 115 -9.67 -1.38 14.73
N ALA A 116 -10.39 -1.49 15.85
CA ALA A 116 -11.65 -0.80 16.09
C ALA A 116 -11.57 0.00 17.42
N ASN A 117 -11.65 1.31 17.32
CA ASN A 117 -11.59 2.22 18.47
C ASN A 117 -12.32 3.52 18.13
N ASP A 118 -13.12 4.04 19.07
CA ASP A 118 -13.88 5.28 18.90
C ASP A 118 -13.07 6.54 19.27
N GLU A 119 -11.94 6.37 19.93
CA GLU A 119 -11.07 7.48 20.34
C GLU A 119 -10.19 7.96 19.17
N LEU A 120 -9.65 9.18 19.29
CA LEU A 120 -8.60 9.67 18.39
C LEU A 120 -7.27 9.09 18.86
N LEU A 121 -6.67 8.22 18.05
CA LEU A 121 -5.46 7.49 18.39
C LEU A 121 -4.22 8.20 17.87
N ASP A 122 -3.20 8.32 18.71
CA ASP A 122 -1.84 8.66 18.33
C ASP A 122 -0.96 7.38 18.19
N GLU A 123 0.34 7.56 17.99
CA GLU A 123 1.29 6.45 17.83
C GLU A 123 1.47 5.59 19.10
N ASN A 124 1.09 6.11 20.27
CA ASN A 124 1.11 5.40 21.56
C ASN A 124 -0.21 4.69 21.85
N GLY A 125 -1.24 4.92 21.03
CA GLY A 125 -2.54 4.28 21.16
C GLY A 125 -2.47 2.76 21.08
N ALA A 126 -3.42 2.09 21.71
CA ALA A 126 -3.51 0.63 21.70
C ALA A 126 -3.66 0.11 20.26
N THR A 127 -2.96 -0.97 19.96
CA THR A 127 -3.02 -1.66 18.66
C THR A 127 -3.73 -3.00 18.82
N GLU A 128 -4.85 -3.17 18.10
CA GLU A 128 -5.68 -4.37 18.12
C GLU A 128 -6.04 -4.79 16.68
N PRO A 129 -5.05 -5.32 15.92
CA PRO A 129 -5.24 -5.62 14.50
C PRO A 129 -6.36 -6.66 14.30
N LEU A 130 -7.22 -6.42 13.30
CA LEU A 130 -8.39 -7.27 13.01
C LEU A 130 -8.21 -8.13 11.75
N SER A 131 -7.00 -8.20 11.20
CA SER A 131 -6.72 -8.96 9.98
C SER A 131 -5.28 -9.43 9.92
N LEU A 132 -5.05 -10.53 9.18
CA LEU A 132 -3.70 -11.07 8.93
C LEU A 132 -2.73 -10.04 8.35
N TYR A 133 -3.26 -9.12 7.52
CA TYR A 133 -2.45 -8.02 6.99
C TYR A 133 -1.97 -7.09 8.09
N ALA A 134 -2.89 -6.62 8.93
CA ALA A 134 -2.56 -5.70 10.01
C ALA A 134 -1.69 -6.37 11.09
N GLU A 135 -1.98 -7.63 11.44
CA GLU A 135 -1.14 -8.45 12.35
C GLU A 135 0.29 -8.56 11.83
N GLY A 136 0.45 -8.92 10.54
CA GLY A 136 1.78 -9.05 9.92
C GLY A 136 2.53 -7.72 9.86
N LYS A 137 1.84 -6.59 9.61
CA LYS A 137 2.47 -5.26 9.66
C LYS A 137 2.90 -4.87 11.07
N LEU A 138 2.07 -5.11 12.08
CA LEU A 138 2.41 -4.85 13.49
C LEU A 138 3.58 -5.73 13.96
N GLU A 139 3.63 -6.99 13.55
CA GLU A 139 4.75 -7.86 13.85
C GLU A 139 6.06 -7.35 13.19
N ALA A 140 5.98 -6.91 11.94
CA ALA A 140 7.13 -6.31 11.24
C ALA A 140 7.61 -5.02 11.93
N GLU A 141 6.71 -4.12 12.37
CA GLU A 141 7.06 -2.96 13.19
C GLU A 141 7.83 -3.37 14.45
N SER A 142 7.33 -4.40 15.16
CA SER A 142 7.96 -4.91 16.38
C SER A 142 9.35 -5.49 16.12
N VAL A 143 9.56 -6.16 14.99
CA VAL A 143 10.87 -6.67 14.56
C VAL A 143 11.83 -5.52 14.28
N ILE A 144 11.39 -4.51 13.50
CA ILE A 144 12.19 -3.33 13.16
C ILE A 144 12.60 -2.60 14.44
N MET A 145 11.65 -2.21 15.29
CA MET A 145 11.92 -1.41 16.49
C MET A 145 12.86 -2.13 17.48
N ARG A 146 12.80 -3.46 17.54
CA ARG A 146 13.70 -4.25 18.39
C ARG A 146 15.10 -4.36 17.82
N ARG A 147 15.27 -4.51 16.50
CA ARG A 147 16.56 -4.77 15.85
C ARG A 147 17.25 -3.53 15.32
N ARG A 148 16.45 -2.60 14.82
CA ARG A 148 16.86 -1.38 14.12
C ARG A 148 16.02 -0.19 14.61
N PRO A 149 16.18 0.23 15.89
CA PRO A 149 15.40 1.32 16.48
C PRO A 149 15.68 2.69 15.82
N ASP A 150 16.73 2.78 15.01
CA ASP A 150 17.10 3.90 14.16
C ASP A 150 16.26 4.00 12.87
N SER A 151 15.40 3.03 12.60
CA SER A 151 14.54 3.01 11.42
C SER A 151 13.33 3.93 11.55
N LEU A 152 12.79 4.34 10.40
CA LEU A 152 11.59 5.17 10.31
C LEU A 152 10.41 4.33 9.80
N ILE A 153 9.31 4.36 10.55
CA ILE A 153 8.08 3.61 10.23
C ILE A 153 6.94 4.60 10.04
N PHE A 154 6.25 4.50 8.90
CA PHE A 154 5.01 5.25 8.66
C PHE A 154 3.81 4.31 8.72
N ARG A 155 2.90 4.50 9.68
CA ARG A 155 1.56 3.89 9.66
C ARG A 155 0.69 4.68 8.70
N LEU A 156 0.55 4.16 7.48
CA LEU A 156 -0.21 4.83 6.42
C LEU A 156 -1.70 4.79 6.70
N ALA A 157 -2.37 5.92 6.51
CA ALA A 157 -3.82 6.02 6.36
C ALA A 157 -4.31 5.24 5.13
N THR A 158 -5.61 5.14 4.94
CA THR A 158 -6.22 4.56 3.74
C THR A 158 -5.85 5.39 2.51
N LEU A 159 -5.14 4.77 1.57
CA LEU A 159 -4.67 5.47 0.38
C LEU A 159 -5.78 5.64 -0.65
N ALA A 160 -5.73 6.77 -1.37
CA ALA A 160 -6.64 7.11 -2.47
C ALA A 160 -5.90 7.75 -3.65
N GLY A 161 -6.55 7.83 -4.80
CA GLY A 161 -6.06 8.54 -5.99
C GLY A 161 -5.19 7.69 -6.91
N VAL A 162 -4.41 8.36 -7.73
CA VAL A 162 -3.53 7.78 -8.75
C VAL A 162 -2.10 8.19 -8.47
N GLY A 163 -1.21 7.21 -8.36
CA GLY A 163 0.22 7.45 -8.14
C GLY A 163 0.83 8.19 -9.32
N ASP A 164 1.06 7.49 -10.42
CA ASP A 164 1.54 8.06 -11.67
C ASP A 164 0.99 7.30 -12.89
N SER A 165 1.37 7.74 -14.10
CA SER A 165 0.87 7.15 -15.36
C SER A 165 1.52 5.80 -15.72
N TYR A 166 2.59 5.41 -15.06
CA TYR A 166 3.42 4.25 -15.35
C TYR A 166 3.44 3.23 -14.21
N SER A 167 2.76 3.54 -13.09
CA SER A 167 2.57 2.61 -11.99
C SER A 167 1.19 1.97 -12.04
N ARG A 168 1.05 0.94 -11.24
CA ARG A 168 -0.20 0.20 -11.12
C ARG A 168 -1.37 1.10 -10.70
N ILE A 169 -2.48 0.99 -11.42
CA ILE A 169 -3.77 1.57 -11.02
C ILE A 169 -4.47 0.59 -10.07
N ARG A 170 -4.89 1.07 -8.90
CA ARG A 170 -5.63 0.29 -7.91
C ARG A 170 -7.07 0.78 -7.80
N MET A 171 -8.02 -0.12 -8.07
CA MET A 171 -9.47 0.16 -7.94
C MET A 171 -10.12 -0.63 -6.80
N ASP A 172 -9.32 -1.32 -5.99
CA ASP A 172 -9.76 -2.05 -4.79
C ASP A 172 -9.60 -1.23 -3.48
N LEU A 173 -9.24 0.03 -3.58
CA LEU A 173 -9.22 1.00 -2.48
C LEU A 173 -10.57 1.72 -2.39
N VAL A 174 -11.03 2.03 -1.19
CA VAL A 174 -12.42 2.47 -0.96
C VAL A 174 -12.83 3.68 -1.80
N VAL A 175 -12.04 4.76 -1.80
CA VAL A 175 -12.35 5.95 -2.63
C VAL A 175 -12.35 5.60 -4.11
N ASN A 176 -11.28 4.96 -4.59
CA ASN A 176 -11.13 4.61 -6.01
C ASN A 176 -12.25 3.67 -6.48
N LEU A 177 -12.65 2.68 -5.65
CA LEU A 177 -13.73 1.75 -5.93
C LEU A 177 -15.08 2.46 -6.00
N LEU A 178 -15.37 3.35 -5.06
CA LEU A 178 -16.64 4.09 -5.03
C LEU A 178 -16.77 5.04 -6.23
N VAL A 179 -15.69 5.76 -6.60
CA VAL A 179 -15.66 6.59 -7.82
C VAL A 179 -15.90 5.73 -9.07
N MET A 180 -15.22 4.58 -9.16
CA MET A 180 -15.40 3.66 -10.29
C MET A 180 -16.84 3.16 -10.38
N ARG A 181 -17.47 2.81 -9.25
CA ARG A 181 -18.88 2.39 -9.22
C ARG A 181 -19.82 3.53 -9.60
N ALA A 182 -19.61 4.74 -9.08
CA ALA A 182 -20.42 5.91 -9.44
C ALA A 182 -20.42 6.15 -10.96
N LYS A 183 -19.23 6.11 -11.58
CA LYS A 183 -19.06 6.42 -13.01
C LYS A 183 -19.49 5.30 -13.95
N LEU A 184 -19.20 4.05 -13.63
CA LEU A 184 -19.41 2.92 -14.55
C LEU A 184 -20.71 2.16 -14.29
N VAL A 185 -21.22 2.18 -13.06
CA VAL A 185 -22.44 1.44 -12.66
C VAL A 185 -23.60 2.39 -12.36
N GLY A 186 -23.31 3.63 -11.95
CA GLY A 186 -24.32 4.58 -11.49
C GLY A 186 -24.90 4.26 -10.11
N HIS A 187 -24.23 3.37 -9.34
CA HIS A 187 -24.74 2.88 -8.07
C HIS A 187 -23.59 2.53 -7.11
N LEU A 188 -23.65 3.05 -5.86
CA LEU A 188 -22.69 2.85 -4.81
C LEU A 188 -23.35 2.10 -3.64
N GLN A 189 -22.82 0.94 -3.31
CA GLN A 189 -23.22 0.25 -2.08
C GLN A 189 -22.29 0.67 -0.94
N VAL A 190 -22.88 1.25 0.10
CA VAL A 190 -22.20 1.65 1.32
C VAL A 190 -22.68 0.74 2.46
N PHE A 191 -21.79 -0.09 2.94
CA PHE A 191 -22.05 -1.01 4.05
C PHE A 191 -21.80 -0.31 5.38
N GLY A 192 -22.84 -0.16 6.21
CA GLY A 192 -22.80 0.65 7.42
C GLY A 192 -22.69 2.14 7.09
N GLY A 193 -21.47 2.63 6.95
CA GLY A 193 -21.15 4.00 6.51
C GLY A 193 -20.63 4.91 7.60
N GLU A 194 -20.98 4.69 8.86
CA GLU A 194 -20.60 5.53 10.01
C GLU A 194 -19.15 5.27 10.48
N GLN A 195 -18.52 4.19 10.00
CA GLN A 195 -17.15 3.85 10.37
C GLN A 195 -16.15 4.87 9.80
N TYR A 196 -15.28 5.36 10.67
CA TYR A 196 -14.21 6.26 10.29
C TYR A 196 -13.04 5.55 9.62
N ARG A 197 -12.42 6.26 8.67
CA ARG A 197 -11.14 5.90 8.08
C ARG A 197 -10.25 7.14 7.99
N PRO A 198 -9.01 7.06 8.44
CA PRO A 198 -8.01 8.05 8.06
C PRO A 198 -7.71 7.91 6.58
N MET A 199 -7.56 9.02 5.88
CA MET A 199 -7.34 9.12 4.44
C MET A 199 -6.03 9.81 4.11
N LEU A 200 -5.40 9.37 3.01
CA LEU A 200 -4.20 10.00 2.46
C LEU A 200 -4.16 9.81 0.94
N HIS A 201 -3.79 10.85 0.22
CA HIS A 201 -3.51 10.70 -1.20
C HIS A 201 -2.19 9.92 -1.40
N VAL A 202 -2.16 8.98 -2.36
CA VAL A 202 -0.99 8.09 -2.56
C VAL A 202 0.30 8.85 -2.87
N ARG A 203 0.21 10.01 -3.51
CA ARG A 203 1.39 10.85 -3.83
C ARG A 203 2.03 11.46 -2.58
N ASP A 204 1.25 11.76 -1.57
CA ASP A 204 1.74 12.33 -0.31
C ASP A 204 2.58 11.36 0.50
N VAL A 205 2.51 10.06 0.22
CA VAL A 205 3.46 9.10 0.78
C VAL A 205 4.90 9.42 0.35
N ALA A 206 5.10 9.84 -0.91
CA ALA A 206 6.42 10.26 -1.38
C ALA A 206 6.83 11.61 -0.78
N THR A 207 5.89 12.56 -0.64
CA THR A 207 6.12 13.86 0.03
C THR A 207 6.63 13.66 1.47
N ALA A 208 6.13 12.63 2.18
CA ALA A 208 6.59 12.31 3.52
C ALA A 208 7.94 11.56 3.54
N ILE A 209 8.16 10.61 2.63
CA ILE A 209 9.34 9.73 2.62
C ILE A 209 10.59 10.43 2.11
N VAL A 210 10.50 11.15 0.98
CA VAL A 210 11.67 11.68 0.27
C VAL A 210 12.56 12.59 1.14
N PRO A 211 12.01 13.53 1.93
CA PRO A 211 12.83 14.35 2.82
C PRO A 211 13.56 13.56 3.91
N GLN A 212 13.12 12.34 4.19
CA GLN A 212 13.66 11.49 5.25
C GLN A 212 14.74 10.51 4.76
N ILE A 213 15.03 10.48 3.46
CA ILE A 213 16.04 9.56 2.89
C ILE A 213 17.43 9.84 3.47
N ASP A 214 17.83 11.11 3.54
CA ASP A 214 19.10 11.57 4.13
C ASP A 214 18.92 12.05 5.60
N GLY A 215 17.71 11.90 6.18
CA GLY A 215 17.37 12.35 7.51
C GLY A 215 17.80 11.35 8.60
N ASP A 216 17.65 11.77 9.84
CA ASP A 216 17.95 11.00 11.06
C ASP A 216 16.70 10.65 11.90
N ALA A 217 15.51 11.08 11.44
CA ALA A 217 14.27 10.77 12.13
C ALA A 217 14.05 9.27 12.24
N SER A 218 13.61 8.81 13.38
CA SER A 218 13.38 7.40 13.70
C SER A 218 12.11 7.21 14.52
N GLY A 219 11.65 5.97 14.61
CA GLY A 219 10.43 5.63 15.32
C GLY A 219 9.20 5.49 14.43
N ILE A 220 8.02 5.55 15.03
CA ILE A 220 6.74 5.31 14.36
C ILE A 220 5.99 6.63 14.22
N PHE A 221 5.44 6.89 13.03
CA PHE A 221 4.63 8.06 12.74
C PHE A 221 3.34 7.65 12.01
N ASN A 222 2.21 8.18 12.45
CA ASN A 222 0.98 8.09 11.69
C ASN A 222 1.04 9.03 10.49
N LEU A 223 0.72 8.55 9.30
CA LEU A 223 0.76 9.34 8.08
C LEU A 223 -0.61 9.37 7.40
N GLY A 224 -1.25 10.52 7.42
CA GLY A 224 -2.55 10.76 6.83
C GLY A 224 -2.84 12.26 6.66
N ALA A 225 -4.01 12.57 6.13
CA ALA A 225 -4.45 13.94 5.87
C ALA A 225 -5.75 14.30 6.60
N GLU A 226 -6.73 13.40 6.60
CA GLU A 226 -8.03 13.62 7.21
C GLU A 226 -8.63 12.31 7.74
N ASN A 227 -9.58 12.41 8.66
CA ASN A 227 -10.42 11.29 9.10
C ASN A 227 -11.84 11.57 8.63
N ASP A 228 -12.44 10.64 7.89
CA ASP A 228 -13.79 10.79 7.39
C ASP A 228 -14.56 9.48 7.49
N THR A 229 -15.90 9.55 7.49
CA THR A 229 -16.74 8.35 7.45
C THR A 229 -16.89 7.85 6.01
N ILE A 230 -17.13 6.55 5.85
CA ILE A 230 -17.38 5.99 4.51
C ILE A 230 -18.62 6.60 3.86
N ALA A 231 -19.64 6.95 4.65
CA ALA A 231 -20.86 7.62 4.17
C ALA A 231 -20.52 9.02 3.62
N ALA A 232 -19.80 9.85 4.39
CA ALA A 232 -19.41 11.19 3.96
C ALA A 232 -18.53 11.15 2.68
N ILE A 233 -17.61 10.19 2.60
CA ILE A 233 -16.81 9.98 1.38
C ILE A 233 -17.71 9.64 0.19
N ALA A 234 -18.70 8.75 0.35
CA ALA A 234 -19.61 8.40 -0.73
C ALA A 234 -20.46 9.60 -1.19
N GLU A 235 -20.93 10.43 -0.26
CA GLU A 235 -21.65 11.67 -0.55
C GLU A 235 -20.77 12.68 -1.32
N ARG A 236 -19.54 12.91 -0.88
CA ARG A 236 -18.55 13.74 -1.60
C ARG A 236 -18.31 13.23 -3.02
N ILE A 237 -18.20 11.91 -3.21
CA ILE A 237 -18.00 11.31 -4.53
C ILE A 237 -19.18 11.60 -5.43
N VAL A 238 -20.42 11.34 -4.98
CA VAL A 238 -21.62 11.55 -5.79
C VAL A 238 -21.78 13.03 -6.18
N GLU A 239 -21.57 13.93 -5.23
CA GLU A 239 -21.63 15.37 -5.48
C GLU A 239 -20.58 15.81 -6.52
N ARG A 240 -19.32 15.37 -6.35
CA ARG A 240 -18.21 15.81 -7.18
C ARG A 240 -18.21 15.20 -8.56
N VAL A 241 -18.57 13.93 -8.69
CA VAL A 241 -18.62 13.20 -9.94
C VAL A 241 -19.91 13.50 -10.74
N GLY A 242 -20.95 14.00 -10.05
CA GLY A 242 -22.25 14.30 -10.65
C GLY A 242 -23.00 13.05 -11.11
N ALA A 243 -22.69 11.88 -10.55
CA ALA A 243 -23.27 10.60 -10.92
C ALA A 243 -23.27 9.61 -9.75
N GLY A 244 -24.20 8.67 -9.77
CA GLY A 244 -24.31 7.57 -8.82
C GLY A 244 -25.40 7.80 -7.76
N GLU A 245 -26.10 6.73 -7.41
CA GLU A 245 -27.04 6.67 -6.30
C GLU A 245 -26.38 5.90 -5.13
N ILE A 246 -26.51 6.41 -3.91
CA ILE A 246 -25.99 5.76 -2.71
C ILE A 246 -27.07 4.81 -2.16
N GLU A 247 -26.76 3.52 -2.15
CA GLU A 247 -27.53 2.51 -1.44
C GLU A 247 -26.85 2.20 -0.11
N ARG A 248 -27.50 2.53 1.00
CA ARG A 248 -27.07 2.06 2.31
C ARG A 248 -27.51 0.63 2.51
N VAL A 249 -26.54 -0.26 2.73
CA VAL A 249 -26.79 -1.69 2.90
C VAL A 249 -26.63 -2.02 4.38
N ASP A 250 -27.75 -2.34 5.01
CA ASP A 250 -27.83 -2.66 6.42
C ASP A 250 -27.68 -4.18 6.63
N VAL A 251 -26.48 -4.69 6.35
CA VAL A 251 -26.10 -6.07 6.65
C VAL A 251 -24.92 -6.07 7.63
N PRO A 252 -24.78 -7.11 8.49
CA PRO A 252 -23.60 -7.24 9.32
C PRO A 252 -22.34 -7.16 8.45
N PHE A 253 -21.58 -6.07 8.61
CA PHE A 253 -20.44 -5.79 7.77
C PHE A 253 -19.23 -6.61 8.21
N GLN A 254 -18.53 -7.19 7.27
CA GLN A 254 -17.35 -8.01 7.55
C GLN A 254 -16.13 -7.18 7.99
N ASP A 255 -16.09 -5.88 7.62
CA ASP A 255 -15.02 -4.96 7.99
C ASP A 255 -15.43 -4.10 9.18
N THR A 256 -15.16 -4.58 10.37
CA THR A 256 -15.50 -3.94 11.65
C THR A 256 -14.51 -2.85 12.06
N ARG A 257 -13.51 -2.53 11.27
CA ARG A 257 -12.54 -1.47 11.56
C ARG A 257 -13.26 -0.13 11.68
N ASN A 258 -12.99 0.58 12.75
CA ASN A 258 -13.47 1.95 12.99
C ASN A 258 -12.41 2.66 13.82
N TYR A 259 -11.70 3.62 13.24
CA TYR A 259 -10.66 4.34 13.96
C TYR A 259 -10.38 5.71 13.35
N LYS A 260 -10.10 6.66 14.22
CA LYS A 260 -9.58 7.99 13.89
C LYS A 260 -8.15 8.09 14.38
N VAL A 261 -7.31 8.79 13.63
CA VAL A 261 -5.88 8.86 13.90
C VAL A 261 -5.42 10.31 13.90
N SER A 262 -4.62 10.71 14.91
CA SER A 262 -3.91 11.99 14.91
C SER A 262 -2.70 11.92 14.00
N PHE A 263 -2.47 13.03 13.28
CA PHE A 263 -1.31 13.25 12.41
C PHE A 263 -0.41 14.36 12.96
N ASP A 264 -0.63 14.82 14.18
CA ASP A 264 0.08 15.95 14.78
C ASP A 264 1.58 15.69 14.87
N ARG A 265 1.98 14.47 15.20
CA ARG A 265 3.36 14.10 15.37
C ARG A 265 4.18 14.21 14.08
N VAL A 266 3.65 13.69 12.96
CA VAL A 266 4.33 13.77 11.67
C VAL A 266 4.43 15.21 11.16
N GLU A 267 3.44 16.06 11.45
CA GLU A 267 3.50 17.49 11.14
C GLU A 267 4.54 18.21 12.00
N GLN A 268 4.52 18.01 13.32
CA GLN A 268 5.38 18.73 14.28
C GLN A 268 6.84 18.32 14.19
N GLU A 269 7.12 17.01 14.08
CA GLU A 269 8.49 16.49 14.12
C GLU A 269 9.12 16.40 12.73
N LEU A 270 8.35 16.07 11.68
CA LEU A 270 8.87 15.89 10.32
C LEU A 270 8.47 17.02 9.36
N GLY A 271 7.65 17.97 9.80
CA GLY A 271 7.18 19.07 8.96
C GLY A 271 6.26 18.64 7.80
N PHE A 272 5.74 17.42 7.85
CA PHE A 272 4.88 16.90 6.78
C PHE A 272 3.56 17.65 6.72
N LYS A 273 3.17 18.06 5.51
CA LYS A 273 1.85 18.59 5.19
C LYS A 273 1.36 17.94 3.91
N PRO A 274 0.13 17.40 3.90
CA PRO A 274 -0.42 16.82 2.69
C PRO A 274 -0.56 17.90 1.60
N GLU A 275 -0.14 17.56 0.38
CA GLU A 275 -0.26 18.43 -0.81
C GLU A 275 -1.56 18.15 -1.58
N PHE A 276 -2.12 16.95 -1.42
CA PHE A 276 -3.31 16.50 -2.12
C PHE A 276 -4.44 16.18 -1.14
N THR A 277 -5.66 16.38 -1.60
CA THR A 277 -6.89 16.09 -0.88
C THR A 277 -7.55 14.78 -1.35
N VAL A 278 -8.56 14.31 -0.63
CA VAL A 278 -9.44 13.22 -1.11
C VAL A 278 -10.19 13.66 -2.37
N ASP A 279 -10.51 14.94 -2.50
CA ASP A 279 -11.16 15.48 -3.69
C ASP A 279 -10.27 15.40 -4.93
N ASP A 280 -8.96 15.65 -4.79
CA ASP A 280 -8.01 15.45 -5.88
C ASP A 280 -7.94 13.97 -6.28
N ALA A 281 -8.01 13.06 -5.32
CA ALA A 281 -8.07 11.63 -5.58
C ALA A 281 -9.33 11.24 -6.36
N ILE A 282 -10.49 11.78 -5.99
CA ILE A 282 -11.77 11.57 -6.69
C ILE A 282 -11.66 12.04 -8.15
N ASP A 283 -11.17 13.26 -8.36
CA ASP A 283 -11.03 13.84 -9.70
C ASP A 283 -10.08 13.03 -10.59
N GLN A 284 -8.95 12.62 -10.06
CA GLN A 284 -7.97 11.81 -10.78
C GLN A 284 -8.55 10.47 -11.23
N VAL A 285 -9.27 9.78 -10.34
CA VAL A 285 -9.91 8.51 -10.67
C VAL A 285 -11.04 8.70 -11.67
N ALA A 286 -11.87 9.72 -11.50
CA ALA A 286 -12.92 10.08 -12.45
C ALA A 286 -12.31 10.39 -13.84
N TRP A 287 -11.24 11.14 -13.88
CA TRP A 287 -10.52 11.46 -15.11
C TRP A 287 -10.01 10.20 -15.85
N LEU A 288 -9.45 9.22 -15.13
CA LEU A 288 -9.01 7.95 -15.74
C LEU A 288 -10.16 7.22 -16.44
N ILE A 289 -11.34 7.23 -15.81
CA ILE A 289 -12.52 6.56 -16.34
C ILE A 289 -13.05 7.33 -17.56
N ASP A 290 -13.21 8.64 -17.46
CA ASP A 290 -13.72 9.50 -18.54
C ASP A 290 -12.81 9.47 -19.78
N ASN A 291 -11.52 9.29 -19.59
CA ASN A 291 -10.54 9.16 -20.68
C ASN A 291 -10.32 7.70 -21.13
N GLY A 292 -11.16 6.79 -20.68
CA GLY A 292 -11.18 5.40 -21.14
C GLY A 292 -9.97 4.57 -20.73
N ARG A 293 -9.23 4.99 -19.68
CA ARG A 293 -8.10 4.21 -19.11
C ARG A 293 -8.62 3.08 -18.23
N VAL A 294 -9.79 3.23 -17.65
CA VAL A 294 -10.51 2.22 -16.87
C VAL A 294 -11.87 2.05 -17.50
N LYS A 295 -12.11 0.92 -18.16
CA LYS A 295 -13.37 0.62 -18.88
C LYS A 295 -14.10 -0.57 -18.31
N ASP A 296 -13.39 -1.47 -17.67
CA ASP A 296 -13.90 -2.74 -17.17
C ASP A 296 -13.48 -2.94 -15.72
N MET A 297 -14.47 -3.00 -14.84
CA MET A 297 -14.27 -3.21 -13.40
C MET A 297 -13.74 -4.61 -13.08
N SER A 298 -13.94 -5.58 -13.96
CA SER A 298 -13.59 -6.99 -13.74
C SER A 298 -12.13 -7.32 -13.98
N LEU A 299 -11.33 -6.36 -14.48
CA LEU A 299 -9.93 -6.61 -14.76
C LEU A 299 -9.17 -6.93 -13.45
N ALA A 300 -8.60 -8.12 -13.42
CA ALA A 300 -7.88 -8.64 -12.25
C ALA A 300 -6.77 -7.69 -11.78
N THR A 301 -6.11 -6.99 -12.70
CA THR A 301 -5.02 -6.04 -12.41
C THR A 301 -5.42 -4.89 -11.49
N PHE A 302 -6.71 -4.57 -11.40
CA PHE A 302 -7.22 -3.52 -10.53
C PHE A 302 -7.40 -3.95 -9.07
N SER A 303 -7.34 -5.26 -8.78
CA SER A 303 -7.57 -5.81 -7.44
C SER A 303 -6.42 -6.71 -7.01
N ASN A 304 -5.93 -6.50 -5.77
CA ASN A 304 -4.92 -7.37 -5.18
C ASN A 304 -5.43 -8.82 -5.06
N LEU A 305 -6.66 -8.99 -4.61
CA LEU A 305 -7.27 -10.32 -4.45
C LEU A 305 -7.28 -11.09 -5.77
N HIS A 306 -7.79 -10.47 -6.82
CA HIS A 306 -7.93 -11.13 -8.13
C HIS A 306 -6.58 -11.35 -8.81
N SER A 307 -5.65 -10.41 -8.70
CA SER A 307 -4.31 -10.57 -9.26
C SER A 307 -3.48 -11.64 -8.57
N LEU A 308 -3.60 -11.76 -7.25
CA LEU A 308 -2.77 -12.68 -6.45
C LEU A 308 -3.34 -14.08 -6.37
N ARG A 309 -4.65 -14.25 -6.51
CA ARG A 309 -5.33 -15.56 -6.40
C ARG A 309 -4.70 -16.66 -7.26
N PRO A 310 -4.35 -16.43 -8.54
CA PRO A 310 -3.71 -17.45 -9.37
C PRO A 310 -2.33 -17.91 -8.86
N TYR A 311 -1.64 -17.05 -8.12
CA TYR A 311 -0.30 -17.37 -7.60
C TYR A 311 -0.36 -18.03 -6.21
N LEU A 312 -1.33 -17.63 -5.39
CA LEU A 312 -1.46 -18.09 -4.01
C LEU A 312 -2.35 -19.31 -3.85
N CYS A 313 -3.27 -19.54 -4.80
CA CYS A 313 -4.19 -20.70 -4.85
C CYS A 313 -4.10 -21.38 -6.23
N PRO A 314 -2.96 -21.97 -6.60
CA PRO A 314 -2.76 -22.55 -7.93
C PRO A 314 -3.68 -23.74 -8.23
N GLU A 315 -4.22 -24.41 -7.24
CA GLU A 315 -5.19 -25.49 -7.36
C GLU A 315 -6.55 -25.04 -7.90
N GLU A 316 -6.88 -23.77 -7.81
CA GLU A 316 -8.13 -23.19 -8.33
C GLU A 316 -8.05 -22.80 -9.82
N ILE A 317 -6.88 -22.98 -10.46
CA ILE A 317 -6.68 -22.60 -11.85
C ILE A 317 -7.16 -23.74 -12.77
N PRO A 318 -8.01 -23.45 -13.78
CA PRO A 318 -8.41 -24.46 -14.77
C PRO A 318 -7.19 -25.03 -15.48
N LEU A 319 -7.15 -26.38 -15.63
CA LEU A 319 -6.11 -27.09 -16.38
C LEU A 319 -5.98 -26.50 -17.80
N GLY A 320 -4.79 -26.07 -18.17
CA GLY A 320 -4.46 -25.54 -19.50
C GLY A 320 -4.23 -24.02 -19.57
N ARG A 321 -4.36 -23.27 -18.47
CA ARG A 321 -3.98 -21.87 -18.44
C ARG A 321 -2.54 -21.74 -17.98
N GLU A 322 -1.62 -21.37 -18.87
CA GLU A 322 -0.27 -20.98 -18.50
C GLU A 322 -0.30 -19.65 -17.75
N ILE A 323 0.08 -19.67 -16.48
CA ILE A 323 0.35 -18.47 -15.71
C ILE A 323 1.87 -18.33 -15.67
N ARG A 324 2.41 -17.18 -16.05
CA ARG A 324 3.80 -16.83 -15.73
C ARG A 324 3.94 -16.81 -14.20
N ARG A 325 4.42 -17.91 -13.64
CA ARG A 325 4.67 -18.02 -12.20
C ARG A 325 6.01 -17.39 -11.89
N PRO A 326 6.09 -16.43 -10.98
CA PRO A 326 7.34 -16.08 -10.34
C PRO A 326 7.90 -17.32 -9.66
N HIS A 327 9.18 -17.61 -9.88
CA HIS A 327 9.83 -18.84 -9.42
C HIS A 327 9.67 -19.14 -7.92
N SER A 328 9.53 -18.11 -7.09
CA SER A 328 9.43 -18.21 -5.65
C SER A 328 8.03 -18.56 -5.12
N LEU A 329 6.97 -17.98 -5.70
CA LEU A 329 5.61 -18.30 -5.28
C LEU A 329 5.23 -19.75 -5.63
N SER A 330 5.84 -20.33 -6.68
CA SER A 330 5.65 -21.74 -7.05
C SER A 330 6.37 -22.73 -6.12
N ARG A 331 7.50 -22.31 -5.50
CA ARG A 331 8.28 -23.19 -4.59
C ARG A 331 7.69 -23.25 -3.18
N HIS A 332 6.80 -22.32 -2.80
CA HIS A 332 6.25 -22.24 -1.45
C HIS A 332 4.80 -22.74 -1.34
N ALA A 333 4.16 -23.09 -2.44
CA ALA A 333 2.97 -23.91 -2.47
C ALA A 333 3.40 -25.39 -2.34
N GLY A 334 3.95 -25.76 -1.19
CA GLY A 334 4.29 -27.15 -0.86
C GLY A 334 3.03 -27.99 -0.65
N PRO A 335 3.14 -29.33 -0.71
CA PRO A 335 2.01 -30.21 -0.43
C PRO A 335 1.50 -30.01 1.00
N ARG A 336 0.19 -30.13 1.16
CA ARG A 336 -0.56 -30.06 2.43
C ARG A 336 -0.05 -31.07 3.43
#